data_42daaffba8a8338dc4bea9d118a5358c
#
_entry.id   42daaffba8a8338dc4bea9d118a5358c
#
_cell.length_a   1.000
_cell.length_b   1.000
_cell.length_c   1.000
_cell.angle_alpha   90.00
_cell.angle_beta   90.00
_cell.angle_gamma   90.00
#
_symmetry.space_group_name_H-M   'P 1'
#
loop_
_entity.id
_entity.type
_entity.pdbx_description
1 polymer ?
#
loop_
_entity_poly.entity_id
_entity_poly.type
_entity_poly.pdbx_seq_one_letter_code
_entity_poly.pdbx_strand_id
1 'polypeptide(L)'
;MAKRVLILATDGFEQSELLEPRKLLEAAGFETTLASPTPGTIRGWHDGDWGKPIKVDKDIEDVSADDFDALLLPGGQMNPDILRMDDRVIELIEDFDSENKPIGAICHAPWLLIEADIVDGRTVTGWPSIHTDLENAGAEVVDQAVAIDGNLITSRKPEDIPAFAQALIDALEEAEEEDEDDAEEEDDGIEEL
;
A
#
# COMPACT_ATOMS: atom_id res chain seq x y z
N MET A 1 -10.97 -16.97 -4.87
CA MET A 1 -10.98 -16.63 -3.40
C MET A 1 -10.93 -15.11 -3.30
N ALA A 2 -11.48 -14.50 -2.24
CA ALA A 2 -11.35 -13.05 -2.08
C ALA A 2 -9.87 -12.65 -1.99
N LYS A 3 -9.46 -11.63 -2.76
CA LYS A 3 -8.09 -11.09 -2.70
C LYS A 3 -7.84 -10.41 -1.36
N ARG A 4 -6.59 -10.47 -0.91
CA ARG A 4 -6.16 -10.05 0.43
C ARG A 4 -5.20 -8.87 0.33
N VAL A 5 -5.48 -7.82 1.10
CA VAL A 5 -4.67 -6.61 1.16
C VAL A 5 -3.96 -6.52 2.51
N LEU A 6 -2.63 -6.45 2.48
CA LEU A 6 -1.83 -6.15 3.65
C LEU A 6 -1.81 -4.64 3.90
N ILE A 7 -2.05 -4.22 5.13
CA ILE A 7 -1.89 -2.83 5.57
C ILE A 7 -0.73 -2.79 6.57
N LEU A 8 0.30 -1.99 6.29
CA LEU A 8 1.43 -1.79 7.21
C LEU A 8 1.33 -0.43 7.88
N ALA A 9 1.23 -0.43 9.20
CA ALA A 9 1.19 0.81 9.98
C ALA A 9 1.72 0.62 11.39
N THR A 10 2.20 1.71 12.00
CA THR A 10 2.54 1.83 13.41
C THR A 10 1.91 3.10 13.99
N ASP A 11 2.20 3.45 15.23
CA ASP A 11 1.66 4.66 15.86
C ASP A 11 1.95 5.93 15.05
N GLY A 12 1.00 6.86 15.06
CA GLY A 12 1.11 8.16 14.39
C GLY A 12 0.79 8.14 12.91
N PHE A 13 0.15 7.09 12.39
CA PHE A 13 -0.45 7.12 11.05
C PHE A 13 -1.61 8.13 11.00
N GLU A 14 -1.86 8.75 9.85
CA GLU A 14 -3.06 9.57 9.67
C GLU A 14 -4.30 8.66 9.68
N GLN A 15 -5.20 8.89 10.65
CA GLN A 15 -6.29 7.96 10.94
C GLN A 15 -7.20 7.72 9.73
N SER A 16 -7.52 8.75 8.97
CA SER A 16 -8.35 8.65 7.77
C SER A 16 -7.68 7.81 6.68
N GLU A 17 -6.37 7.89 6.53
CA GLU A 17 -5.59 7.21 5.49
C GLU A 17 -5.44 5.69 5.71
N LEU A 18 -5.78 5.21 6.89
CA LEU A 18 -5.91 3.78 7.16
C LEU A 18 -7.38 3.34 7.13
N LEU A 19 -8.25 4.03 7.89
CA LEU A 19 -9.60 3.55 8.13
C LEU A 19 -10.52 3.67 6.91
N GLU A 20 -10.40 4.75 6.14
CA GLU A 20 -11.27 4.97 4.98
C GLU A 20 -10.91 4.06 3.80
N PRO A 21 -9.63 3.93 3.36
CA PRO A 21 -9.27 2.95 2.34
C PRO A 21 -9.60 1.52 2.76
N ARG A 22 -9.31 1.12 4.01
CA ARG A 22 -9.68 -0.19 4.54
C ARG A 22 -11.16 -0.48 4.37
N LYS A 23 -12.02 0.48 4.77
CA LYS A 23 -13.47 0.35 4.62
C LYS A 23 -13.91 0.23 3.16
N LEU A 24 -13.28 0.98 2.24
CA LEU A 24 -13.62 0.94 0.81
C LEU A 24 -13.21 -0.39 0.19
N LEU A 25 -12.03 -0.90 0.50
CA LEU A 25 -11.55 -2.22 0.09
C LEU A 25 -12.45 -3.35 0.60
N GLU A 26 -12.81 -3.33 1.88
CA GLU A 26 -13.72 -4.32 2.48
C GLU A 26 -15.14 -4.25 1.87
N ALA A 27 -15.61 -3.04 1.53
CA ALA A 27 -16.90 -2.86 0.84
C ALA A 27 -16.88 -3.36 -0.61
N ALA A 28 -15.72 -3.38 -1.26
CA ALA A 28 -15.51 -3.96 -2.58
C ALA A 28 -15.34 -5.50 -2.54
N GLY A 29 -15.27 -6.11 -1.34
CA GLY A 29 -15.22 -7.56 -1.16
C GLY A 29 -13.81 -8.11 -0.87
N PHE A 30 -12.81 -7.26 -0.73
CA PHE A 30 -11.44 -7.65 -0.39
C PHE A 30 -11.26 -7.87 1.11
N GLU A 31 -10.39 -8.79 1.49
CA GLU A 31 -10.00 -9.01 2.88
C GLU A 31 -8.81 -8.11 3.23
N THR A 32 -8.83 -7.49 4.41
CA THR A 32 -7.73 -6.65 4.86
C THR A 32 -7.08 -7.19 6.13
N THR A 33 -5.76 -7.12 6.21
CA THR A 33 -4.99 -7.48 7.40
C THR A 33 -4.08 -6.33 7.79
N LEU A 34 -4.21 -5.82 9.01
CA LEU A 34 -3.32 -4.82 9.57
C LEU A 34 -2.15 -5.51 10.28
N ALA A 35 -0.95 -5.34 9.75
CA ALA A 35 0.29 -5.77 10.40
C ALA A 35 1.10 -4.58 10.90
N SER A 36 1.83 -4.78 11.99
CA SER A 36 2.63 -3.76 12.64
C SER A 36 3.83 -4.37 13.37
N PRO A 37 4.98 -3.68 13.41
CA PRO A 37 6.05 -4.03 14.35
C PRO A 37 5.67 -3.71 15.81
N THR A 38 4.60 -2.95 16.04
CA THR A 38 4.07 -2.63 17.36
C THR A 38 2.95 -3.62 17.72
N PRO A 39 3.12 -4.50 18.71
CA PRO A 39 2.12 -5.50 19.06
C PRO A 39 0.90 -4.90 19.75
N GLY A 40 -0.24 -5.56 19.58
CA GLY A 40 -1.47 -5.28 20.31
C GLY A 40 -2.33 -4.19 19.66
N THR A 41 -2.06 -2.93 19.90
CA THR A 41 -2.82 -1.80 19.33
C THR A 41 -1.91 -0.66 18.94
N ILE A 42 -2.26 0.01 17.84
CA ILE A 42 -1.65 1.26 17.38
C ILE A 42 -2.66 2.39 17.39
N ARG A 43 -2.20 3.63 17.41
CA ARG A 43 -3.05 4.83 17.41
C ARG A 43 -2.70 5.75 16.27
N GLY A 44 -3.74 6.16 15.53
CA GLY A 44 -3.61 7.16 14.50
C GLY A 44 -3.57 8.58 15.06
N TRP A 45 -3.08 9.52 14.23
CA TRP A 45 -3.24 10.95 14.46
C TRP A 45 -4.55 11.41 13.82
N HIS A 46 -5.36 12.20 14.53
CA HIS A 46 -6.68 12.63 14.08
C HIS A 46 -6.99 14.03 14.61
N ASP A 47 -7.21 14.99 13.72
CA ASP A 47 -7.58 16.38 14.06
C ASP A 47 -6.68 17.04 15.12
N GLY A 48 -5.37 16.80 15.05
CA GLY A 48 -4.40 17.41 15.94
C GLY A 48 -4.22 16.69 17.29
N ASP A 49 -4.77 15.51 17.46
CA ASP A 49 -4.64 14.70 18.68
C ASP A 49 -4.60 13.19 18.33
N TRP A 50 -4.31 12.38 19.34
CA TRP A 50 -4.33 10.93 19.23
C TRP A 50 -5.77 10.39 19.05
N GLY A 51 -5.96 9.61 18.02
CA GLY A 51 -7.21 8.90 17.76
C GLY A 51 -7.46 7.71 18.67
N LYS A 52 -8.45 6.88 18.31
CA LYS A 52 -8.77 5.66 19.05
C LYS A 52 -7.72 4.56 18.77
N PRO A 53 -7.43 3.69 19.75
CA PRO A 53 -6.59 2.53 19.50
C PRO A 53 -7.24 1.59 18.50
N ILE A 54 -6.45 1.10 17.56
CA ILE A 54 -6.84 0.12 16.55
C ILE A 54 -6.07 -1.17 16.81
N LYS A 55 -6.77 -2.29 16.81
CA LYS A 55 -6.15 -3.59 17.02
C LYS A 55 -5.29 -3.98 15.83
N VAL A 56 -4.07 -4.38 16.09
CA VAL A 56 -3.18 -5.02 15.12
C VAL A 56 -3.61 -6.48 14.93
N ASP A 57 -3.74 -6.91 13.69
CA ASP A 57 -4.20 -8.26 13.36
C ASP A 57 -3.05 -9.27 13.41
N LYS A 58 -1.86 -8.87 12.92
CA LYS A 58 -0.64 -9.70 12.90
C LYS A 58 0.61 -8.92 13.29
N ASP A 59 1.57 -9.60 13.87
CA ASP A 59 2.94 -9.09 13.96
C ASP A 59 3.56 -9.06 12.56
N ILE A 60 4.45 -8.10 12.30
CA ILE A 60 5.11 -7.98 11.00
C ILE A 60 6.00 -9.19 10.68
N GLU A 61 6.52 -9.87 11.69
CA GLU A 61 7.32 -11.07 11.55
C GLU A 61 6.48 -12.30 11.09
N ASP A 62 5.15 -12.23 11.26
CA ASP A 62 4.21 -13.31 10.94
C ASP A 62 3.52 -13.14 9.57
N VAL A 63 3.99 -12.21 8.71
CA VAL A 63 3.43 -11.97 7.38
C VAL A 63 4.47 -12.14 6.28
N SER A 64 4.01 -12.63 5.11
CA SER A 64 4.78 -12.73 3.88
C SER A 64 4.02 -12.07 2.74
N ALA A 65 4.72 -11.51 1.75
CA ALA A 65 4.11 -10.96 0.55
C ALA A 65 3.33 -12.03 -0.23
N ASP A 66 3.78 -13.29 -0.22
CA ASP A 66 3.08 -14.43 -0.83
C ASP A 66 1.64 -14.65 -0.31
N ASP A 67 1.36 -14.16 0.90
CA ASP A 67 0.04 -14.31 1.52
C ASP A 67 -0.97 -13.24 1.08
N PHE A 68 -0.57 -12.25 0.29
CA PHE A 68 -1.38 -11.09 -0.05
C PHE A 68 -1.27 -10.70 -1.53
N ASP A 69 -2.30 -10.04 -2.04
CA ASP A 69 -2.43 -9.62 -3.44
C ASP A 69 -2.07 -8.14 -3.65
N ALA A 70 -2.10 -7.34 -2.60
CA ALA A 70 -1.70 -5.93 -2.63
C ALA A 70 -1.23 -5.43 -1.26
N LEU A 71 -0.51 -4.30 -1.28
CA LEU A 71 -0.02 -3.58 -0.11
C LEU A 71 -0.63 -2.19 -0.02
N LEU A 72 -1.11 -1.80 1.16
CA LEU A 72 -1.56 -0.44 1.49
C LEU A 72 -0.67 0.16 2.56
N LEU A 73 -0.09 1.32 2.26
CA LEU A 73 0.78 2.11 3.14
C LEU A 73 0.10 3.44 3.49
N PRO A 74 -0.55 3.56 4.65
CA PRO A 74 -1.05 4.83 5.17
C PRO A 74 0.08 5.80 5.46
N GLY A 75 -0.22 7.09 5.38
CA GLY A 75 0.73 8.15 5.71
C GLY A 75 0.67 8.58 7.17
N GLY A 76 0.49 9.86 7.41
CA GLY A 76 0.89 10.54 8.61
C GLY A 76 2.40 10.79 8.58
N GLN A 77 2.89 11.70 9.41
CA GLN A 77 4.32 12.02 9.40
C GLN A 77 5.14 11.04 10.25
N MET A 78 4.63 10.63 11.41
CA MET A 78 5.35 9.75 12.34
C MET A 78 5.42 8.30 11.85
N ASN A 79 4.33 7.78 11.32
CA ASN A 79 4.21 6.39 10.90
C ASN A 79 5.29 5.98 9.89
N PRO A 80 5.41 6.59 8.70
CA PRO A 80 6.44 6.19 7.75
C PRO A 80 7.86 6.56 8.21
N ASP A 81 8.04 7.60 9.03
CA ASP A 81 9.33 7.94 9.61
C ASP A 81 9.85 6.86 10.56
N ILE A 82 8.96 6.21 11.31
CA ILE A 82 9.30 5.07 12.18
C ILE A 82 9.49 3.80 11.34
N LEU A 83 8.54 3.50 10.45
CA LEU A 83 8.55 2.25 9.69
C LEU A 83 9.74 2.12 8.73
N ARG A 84 10.24 3.23 8.18
CA ARG A 84 11.41 3.21 7.29
C ARG A 84 12.72 2.74 7.95
N MET A 85 12.76 2.70 9.29
CA MET A 85 13.89 2.22 10.08
C MET A 85 13.79 0.73 10.42
N ASP A 86 12.72 0.06 10.02
CA ASP A 86 12.48 -1.34 10.27
C ASP A 86 12.79 -2.16 8.99
N ASP A 87 13.87 -2.95 9.05
CA ASP A 87 14.36 -3.72 7.90
C ASP A 87 13.29 -4.68 7.37
N ARG A 88 12.47 -5.27 8.25
CA ARG A 88 11.40 -6.20 7.84
C ARG A 88 10.28 -5.50 7.08
N VAL A 89 9.95 -4.25 7.44
CA VAL A 89 8.99 -3.42 6.68
C VAL A 89 9.50 -3.19 5.27
N ILE A 90 10.76 -2.81 5.15
CA ILE A 90 11.38 -2.51 3.85
C ILE A 90 11.48 -3.77 2.99
N GLU A 91 11.94 -4.90 3.53
CA GLU A 91 11.95 -6.20 2.84
C GLU A 91 10.56 -6.57 2.28
N LEU A 92 9.49 -6.40 3.07
CA LEU A 92 8.13 -6.67 2.59
C LEU A 92 7.73 -5.78 1.41
N ILE A 93 8.09 -4.50 1.44
CA ILE A 93 7.79 -3.57 0.33
C ILE A 93 8.56 -3.98 -0.93
N GLU A 94 9.83 -4.34 -0.80
CA GLU A 94 10.67 -4.87 -1.89
C GLU A 94 10.09 -6.18 -2.46
N ASP A 95 9.61 -7.08 -1.60
CA ASP A 95 8.97 -8.33 -2.02
C ASP A 95 7.71 -8.06 -2.87
N PHE A 96 6.80 -7.17 -2.42
CA PHE A 96 5.63 -6.78 -3.21
C PHE A 96 5.98 -6.16 -4.56
N ASP A 97 7.01 -5.29 -4.61
CA ASP A 97 7.46 -4.69 -5.87
C ASP A 97 8.07 -5.73 -6.80
N SER A 98 8.92 -6.63 -6.29
CA SER A 98 9.56 -7.68 -7.07
C SER A 98 8.58 -8.67 -7.69
N GLU A 99 7.43 -8.88 -7.03
CA GLU A 99 6.32 -9.71 -7.49
C GLU A 99 5.32 -8.92 -8.37
N ASN A 100 5.61 -7.65 -8.66
CA ASN A 100 4.74 -6.73 -9.41
C ASN A 100 3.32 -6.61 -8.84
N LYS A 101 3.16 -6.80 -7.53
CA LYS A 101 1.89 -6.65 -6.83
C LYS A 101 1.58 -5.17 -6.56
N PRO A 102 0.32 -4.73 -6.63
CA PRO A 102 -0.06 -3.34 -6.38
C PRO A 102 0.38 -2.85 -5.00
N ILE A 103 1.04 -1.69 -4.97
CA ILE A 103 1.46 -0.99 -3.76
C ILE A 103 0.81 0.39 -3.75
N GLY A 104 -0.13 0.60 -2.83
CA GLY A 104 -0.75 1.89 -2.59
C GLY A 104 -0.05 2.65 -1.47
N ALA A 105 0.46 3.85 -1.73
CA ALA A 105 1.12 4.70 -0.73
C ALA A 105 0.59 6.14 -0.77
N ILE A 106 0.10 6.65 0.36
CA ILE A 106 -0.51 7.98 0.44
C ILE A 106 0.24 8.94 1.37
N CYS A 107 0.23 10.22 1.04
CA CYS A 107 0.72 11.33 1.87
C CYS A 107 2.24 11.26 2.09
N HIS A 108 2.71 10.96 3.31
CA HIS A 108 4.12 10.76 3.63
C HIS A 108 4.60 9.31 3.42
N ALA A 109 3.69 8.37 3.17
CA ALA A 109 4.06 6.96 2.98
C ALA A 109 5.07 6.72 1.85
N PRO A 110 5.14 7.52 0.75
CA PRO A 110 6.19 7.34 -0.26
C PRO A 110 7.63 7.47 0.27
N TRP A 111 7.89 7.96 1.48
CA TRP A 111 9.20 7.81 2.12
C TRP A 111 9.63 6.34 2.27
N LEU A 112 8.67 5.44 2.47
CA LEU A 112 8.93 4.00 2.53
C LEU A 112 9.37 3.45 1.17
N LEU A 113 8.79 3.97 0.07
CA LEU A 113 9.18 3.59 -1.29
C LEU A 113 10.60 4.10 -1.64
N ILE A 114 10.99 5.27 -1.09
CA ILE A 114 12.37 5.76 -1.20
C ILE A 114 13.34 4.82 -0.49
N GLU A 115 13.01 4.40 0.74
CA GLU A 115 13.87 3.52 1.53
C GLU A 115 14.02 2.13 0.89
N ALA A 116 12.95 1.63 0.25
CA ALA A 116 12.96 0.39 -0.52
C ALA A 116 13.62 0.52 -1.92
N ASP A 117 14.14 1.72 -2.28
CA ASP A 117 14.84 2.00 -3.55
C ASP A 117 14.01 1.67 -4.82
N ILE A 118 12.68 1.85 -4.75
CA ILE A 118 11.75 1.47 -5.84
C ILE A 118 11.12 2.66 -6.57
N VAL A 119 11.59 3.89 -6.33
CA VAL A 119 11.03 5.12 -6.94
C VAL A 119 11.88 5.68 -8.09
N ASP A 120 13.13 5.22 -8.28
CA ASP A 120 14.03 5.75 -9.31
C ASP A 120 13.43 5.54 -10.71
N GLY A 121 13.29 6.65 -11.45
CA GLY A 121 12.66 6.67 -12.78
C GLY A 121 11.15 6.47 -12.80
N ARG A 122 10.48 6.36 -11.65
CA ARG A 122 9.03 6.16 -11.56
C ARG A 122 8.29 7.51 -11.39
N THR A 123 7.09 7.59 -11.96
CA THR A 123 6.18 8.74 -11.79
C THR A 123 5.37 8.55 -10.52
N VAL A 124 5.55 9.44 -9.54
CA VAL A 124 4.90 9.34 -8.23
C VAL A 124 4.34 10.68 -7.77
N THR A 125 3.48 10.64 -6.78
CA THR A 125 3.05 11.81 -6.01
C THR A 125 3.13 11.53 -4.52
N GLY A 126 2.94 12.55 -3.70
CA GLY A 126 2.93 12.43 -2.24
C GLY A 126 2.58 13.75 -1.58
N TRP A 127 2.70 13.81 -0.27
CA TRP A 127 2.52 15.05 0.46
C TRP A 127 3.56 16.10 0.01
N PRO A 128 3.17 17.37 -0.20
CA PRO A 128 4.07 18.36 -0.80
C PRO A 128 5.43 18.52 -0.11
N SER A 129 5.51 18.32 1.21
CA SER A 129 6.79 18.48 1.93
C SER A 129 7.84 17.42 1.59
N ILE A 130 7.46 16.28 1.00
CA ILE A 130 8.38 15.20 0.63
C ILE A 130 8.73 15.19 -0.88
N HIS A 131 8.22 16.12 -1.67
CA HIS A 131 8.49 16.15 -3.11
C HIS A 131 10.00 16.20 -3.42
N THR A 132 10.75 17.06 -2.71
CA THR A 132 12.20 17.15 -2.87
C THR A 132 12.91 15.84 -2.52
N ASP A 133 12.43 15.11 -1.52
CA ASP A 133 12.99 13.81 -1.13
C ASP A 133 12.78 12.78 -2.25
N LEU A 134 11.58 12.75 -2.85
CA LEU A 134 11.24 11.89 -3.99
C LEU A 134 12.06 12.24 -5.23
N GLU A 135 12.19 13.53 -5.57
CA GLU A 135 13.03 14.00 -6.67
C GLU A 135 14.50 13.62 -6.47
N ASN A 136 15.03 13.77 -5.25
CA ASN A 136 16.40 13.38 -4.92
C ASN A 136 16.63 11.87 -4.99
N ALA A 137 15.58 11.07 -4.78
CA ALA A 137 15.59 9.63 -4.96
C ALA A 137 15.39 9.18 -6.43
N GLY A 138 15.33 10.13 -7.38
CA GLY A 138 15.26 9.85 -8.81
C GLY A 138 13.84 9.74 -9.38
N ALA A 139 12.80 10.03 -8.59
CA ALA A 139 11.42 9.96 -9.07
C ALA A 139 11.02 11.18 -9.91
N GLU A 140 10.10 10.98 -10.85
CA GLU A 140 9.35 12.05 -11.50
C GLU A 140 8.12 12.40 -10.65
N VAL A 141 8.16 13.54 -9.98
CA VAL A 141 7.08 13.96 -9.06
C VAL A 141 6.02 14.76 -9.79
N VAL A 142 4.76 14.34 -9.67
CA VAL A 142 3.60 15.00 -10.26
C VAL A 142 2.63 15.47 -9.16
N ASP A 143 2.00 16.63 -9.35
CA ASP A 143 0.94 17.12 -8.45
C ASP A 143 -0.44 16.67 -8.95
N GLN A 144 -0.74 15.40 -8.72
CA GLN A 144 -2.01 14.77 -9.08
C GLN A 144 -2.63 14.07 -7.86
N ALA A 145 -3.94 13.94 -7.84
CA ALA A 145 -4.64 13.24 -6.76
C ALA A 145 -4.18 11.79 -6.63
N VAL A 146 -3.91 11.15 -7.77
CA VAL A 146 -3.35 9.80 -7.86
C VAL A 146 -2.33 9.79 -9.00
N ALA A 147 -1.18 9.20 -8.78
CA ALA A 147 -0.21 8.83 -9.81
C ALA A 147 -0.09 7.30 -9.83
N ILE A 148 -0.18 6.72 -11.02
CA ILE A 148 -0.04 5.27 -11.23
C ILE A 148 1.12 5.07 -12.20
N ASP A 149 2.08 4.24 -11.80
CA ASP A 149 3.21 3.84 -12.62
C ASP A 149 3.49 2.36 -12.37
N GLY A 150 3.09 1.49 -13.32
CA GLY A 150 3.10 0.04 -13.12
C GLY A 150 2.31 -0.35 -11.87
N ASN A 151 2.95 -1.06 -10.96
CA ASN A 151 2.37 -1.51 -9.70
C ASN A 151 2.31 -0.44 -8.59
N LEU A 152 2.97 0.72 -8.76
CA LEU A 152 2.95 1.81 -7.77
C LEU A 152 1.74 2.73 -7.97
N ILE A 153 0.95 2.89 -6.91
CA ILE A 153 -0.22 3.76 -6.82
C ILE A 153 0.02 4.75 -5.69
N THR A 154 0.30 6.00 -6.02
CA THR A 154 0.61 7.01 -5.00
C THR A 154 -0.42 8.13 -4.95
N SER A 155 -0.60 8.76 -3.79
CA SER A 155 -1.57 9.83 -3.56
C SER A 155 -1.04 10.86 -2.57
N ARG A 156 -1.69 12.04 -2.49
CA ARG A 156 -1.12 13.20 -1.79
C ARG A 156 -1.57 13.37 -0.35
N LYS A 157 -2.87 13.15 -0.07
CA LYS A 157 -3.51 13.67 1.15
C LYS A 157 -4.89 13.05 1.38
N PRO A 158 -5.50 13.23 2.58
CA PRO A 158 -6.80 12.65 2.91
C PRO A 158 -7.93 12.96 1.93
N GLU A 159 -7.97 14.14 1.35
CA GLU A 159 -9.03 14.51 0.39
C GLU A 159 -8.97 13.67 -0.91
N ASP A 160 -7.84 13.08 -1.21
CA ASP A 160 -7.64 12.23 -2.38
C ASP A 160 -7.98 10.74 -2.14
N ILE A 161 -8.30 10.34 -0.90
CA ILE A 161 -8.57 8.94 -0.50
C ILE A 161 -9.58 8.24 -1.41
N PRO A 162 -10.72 8.84 -1.80
CA PRO A 162 -11.68 8.14 -2.65
C PRO A 162 -11.09 7.71 -4.01
N ALA A 163 -10.32 8.60 -4.65
CA ALA A 163 -9.66 8.28 -5.93
C ALA A 163 -8.51 7.28 -5.73
N PHE A 164 -7.75 7.42 -4.66
CA PHE A 164 -6.65 6.52 -4.30
C PHE A 164 -7.13 5.09 -4.02
N ALA A 165 -8.17 4.95 -3.20
CA ALA A 165 -8.74 3.64 -2.89
C ALA A 165 -9.36 2.99 -4.14
N GLN A 166 -10.02 3.78 -5.01
CA GLN A 166 -10.57 3.26 -6.25
C GLN A 166 -9.46 2.73 -7.18
N ALA A 167 -8.36 3.46 -7.32
CA ALA A 167 -7.23 3.00 -8.13
C ALA A 167 -6.62 1.69 -7.61
N LEU A 168 -6.55 1.49 -6.29
CA LEU A 168 -6.09 0.23 -5.72
C LEU A 168 -7.10 -0.91 -5.93
N ILE A 169 -8.40 -0.61 -5.87
CA ILE A 169 -9.48 -1.56 -6.19
C ILE A 169 -9.39 -1.98 -7.66
N ASP A 170 -9.28 -1.03 -8.58
CA ASP A 170 -9.18 -1.29 -10.01
C ASP A 170 -7.96 -2.20 -10.32
N ALA A 171 -6.80 -1.92 -9.73
CA ALA A 171 -5.60 -2.74 -9.90
C ALA A 171 -5.77 -4.18 -9.35
N LEU A 172 -6.52 -4.35 -8.26
CA LEU A 172 -6.84 -5.67 -7.73
C LEU A 172 -7.82 -6.44 -8.62
N GLU A 173 -8.81 -5.75 -9.21
CA GLU A 173 -9.78 -6.35 -10.14
C GLU A 173 -9.10 -6.77 -11.46
N GLU A 174 -8.25 -5.91 -12.04
CA GLU A 174 -7.46 -6.22 -13.24
C GLU A 174 -6.57 -7.46 -13.07
N ALA A 175 -5.90 -7.58 -11.93
CA ALA A 175 -5.10 -8.78 -11.62
C ALA A 175 -5.96 -10.06 -11.42
N GLU A 176 -7.25 -9.96 -11.10
CA GLU A 176 -8.17 -11.12 -11.09
C GLU A 176 -8.48 -11.60 -12.50
N GLU A 177 -8.71 -10.68 -13.44
CA GLU A 177 -9.03 -11.01 -14.83
C GLU A 177 -7.84 -11.70 -15.54
N GLU A 178 -6.59 -11.24 -15.27
CA GLU A 178 -5.38 -11.87 -15.81
C GLU A 178 -5.18 -13.30 -15.28
N ASP A 179 -5.40 -13.54 -13.98
CA ASP A 179 -5.29 -14.87 -13.37
C ASP A 179 -6.35 -15.86 -13.91
N GLU A 180 -7.56 -15.38 -14.25
CA GLU A 180 -8.63 -16.21 -14.83
C GLU A 180 -8.35 -16.55 -16.30
N ASP A 181 -7.84 -15.61 -17.10
CA ASP A 181 -7.49 -15.83 -18.51
C ASP A 181 -6.33 -16.83 -18.66
N ASP A 182 -5.28 -16.73 -17.81
CA ASP A 182 -4.16 -17.67 -17.81
C ASP A 182 -4.59 -19.09 -17.41
N ALA A 183 -5.55 -19.23 -16.48
CA ALA A 183 -6.08 -20.51 -16.06
C ALA A 183 -6.93 -21.19 -17.15
N GLU A 184 -7.64 -20.41 -17.98
CA GLU A 184 -8.42 -20.95 -19.11
C GLU A 184 -7.51 -21.42 -20.25
N GLU A 185 -6.38 -20.73 -20.54
CA GLU A 185 -5.42 -21.13 -21.56
C GLU A 185 -4.67 -22.42 -21.20
N GLU A 186 -4.41 -22.68 -19.91
CA GLU A 186 -3.77 -23.93 -19.46
C GLU A 186 -4.71 -25.15 -19.58
N ASP A 187 -6.03 -24.98 -19.40
CA ASP A 187 -7.02 -26.08 -19.46
C ASP A 187 -7.28 -26.52 -20.92
N ASP A 188 -7.28 -25.59 -21.87
CA ASP A 188 -7.44 -25.88 -23.31
C ASP A 188 -6.23 -26.64 -23.91
N GLY A 189 -5.07 -26.59 -23.29
CA GLY A 189 -3.84 -27.27 -23.74
C GLY A 189 -3.78 -28.77 -23.43
N ILE A 190 -4.69 -29.32 -22.62
CA ILE A 190 -4.65 -30.71 -22.14
C ILE A 190 -5.54 -31.66 -22.98
N GLU A 191 -6.44 -31.15 -23.84
CA GLU A 191 -7.34 -31.99 -24.64
C GLU A 191 -6.78 -32.47 -26.01
N GLU A 192 -5.56 -32.09 -26.42
CA GLU A 192 -4.93 -32.56 -27.67
C GLU A 192 -3.73 -33.51 -27.46
N LEU A 193 -3.92 -34.67 -26.80
CA LEU A 193 -2.95 -35.80 -26.87
C LEU A 193 -3.67 -37.16 -26.91
#